data_11118ccf83f31a7a6cc90e3c7a06ac20
#
_entry.id   11118ccf83f31a7a6cc90e3c7a06ac20
#
_cell.length_a   1.000
_cell.length_b   1.000
_cell.length_c   1.000
_cell.angle_alpha   90.00
_cell.angle_beta   90.00
_cell.angle_gamma   90.00
#
_symmetry.space_group_name_H-M   'P 1'
#
loop_
_entity.id
_entity.type
_entity.pdbx_description
1 polymer ?
#
loop_
_entity_poly.entity_id
_entity_poly.type
_entity_poly.pdbx_seq_one_letter_code
_entity_poly.pdbx_strand_id
1 'polypeptide(L)'
;MFRLLFVIASFFAAVSGQSLRKRELTTFLNEGDDWKQFTNFQERFSKRYDTLQEMEARFQIFRENLRNIILHNLDYTQNFTMGINQFTDLTPQEFKDQYVGGLKAEVGSYGCLTYSSSGSGAPSSIDWRSKGAVTSVKDQGQCGSCWTFSATGAVEGAWAIAKGQLIDLSEQELVDCATGVSYGSHGCNGGQMEGAFKFIIQNGQCSLASYPYTAKDGSCQKCSPVAKISSCYDVKPNDQISMKAAVAKQPVAVAIEADTRYFQSYSGGILTSSSCGTNLDHGVLVVGYGTENGQDYWEVKNSWGTTWGEKGYVKIARSSSTNDPGICGIAMDPSFPVV
;
A
#
# COMPACT_ATOMS: atom_id res chain seq x y z
N MET A 1 36.67 37.62 -22.58
CA MET A 1 36.41 36.59 -23.62
C MET A 1 36.11 35.19 -23.07
N PHE A 2 36.57 34.81 -21.87
CA PHE A 2 36.31 33.46 -21.30
C PHE A 2 34.94 33.23 -20.67
N ARG A 3 34.19 34.28 -20.25
CA ARG A 3 32.84 34.10 -19.66
C ARG A 3 31.72 33.83 -20.67
N LEU A 4 31.89 34.19 -21.93
CA LEU A 4 30.86 33.99 -22.99
C LEU A 4 30.85 32.55 -23.51
N LEU A 5 31.99 31.87 -23.49
CA LEU A 5 32.12 30.48 -23.94
C LEU A 5 31.49 29.47 -22.99
N PHE A 6 31.49 29.73 -21.68
CA PHE A 6 30.83 28.85 -20.70
C PHE A 6 29.31 28.91 -20.74
N VAL A 7 28.73 30.07 -21.03
CA VAL A 7 27.27 30.22 -21.14
C VAL A 7 26.74 29.55 -22.43
N ILE A 8 27.49 29.60 -23.52
CA ILE A 8 27.12 28.98 -24.80
C ILE A 8 27.24 27.45 -24.68
N ALA A 9 28.26 26.91 -24.02
CA ALA A 9 28.39 25.47 -23.82
C ALA A 9 27.28 24.89 -22.93
N SER A 10 26.87 25.61 -21.87
CA SER A 10 25.75 25.23 -21.00
C SER A 10 24.41 25.29 -21.72
N PHE A 11 24.22 26.24 -22.63
CA PHE A 11 23.00 26.37 -23.43
C PHE A 11 22.91 25.24 -24.50
N PHE A 12 24.02 24.89 -25.14
CA PHE A 12 24.07 23.79 -26.11
C PHE A 12 23.89 22.43 -25.45
N ALA A 13 24.40 22.21 -24.23
CA ALA A 13 24.18 20.98 -23.48
C ALA A 13 22.72 20.83 -23.02
N ALA A 14 22.07 21.94 -22.61
CA ALA A 14 20.66 21.93 -22.25
C ALA A 14 19.75 21.70 -23.48
N VAL A 15 20.07 22.33 -24.62
CA VAL A 15 19.30 22.17 -25.87
C VAL A 15 19.50 20.76 -26.47
N SER A 16 20.71 20.20 -26.39
CA SER A 16 20.96 18.82 -26.85
C SER A 16 20.30 17.79 -25.94
N GLY A 17 20.26 18.01 -24.64
CA GLY A 17 19.55 17.16 -23.67
C GLY A 17 18.03 17.18 -23.89
N GLN A 18 17.45 18.36 -24.17
CA GLN A 18 16.03 18.48 -24.51
C GLN A 18 15.69 17.84 -25.88
N SER A 19 16.58 17.94 -26.86
CA SER A 19 16.43 17.32 -28.18
C SER A 19 16.52 15.79 -28.11
N LEU A 20 17.43 15.24 -27.30
CA LEU A 20 17.54 13.81 -27.04
C LEU A 20 16.31 13.27 -26.31
N ARG A 21 15.84 13.95 -25.26
CA ARG A 21 14.60 13.61 -24.54
C ARG A 21 13.38 13.63 -25.47
N LYS A 22 13.27 14.62 -26.35
CA LYS A 22 12.17 14.72 -27.31
C LYS A 22 12.21 13.58 -28.35
N ARG A 23 13.40 13.12 -28.75
CA ARG A 23 13.60 11.97 -29.61
C ARG A 23 13.26 10.66 -28.92
N GLU A 24 13.70 10.46 -27.68
CA GLU A 24 13.34 9.29 -26.87
C GLU A 24 11.83 9.25 -26.64
N LEU A 25 11.19 10.37 -26.27
CA LEU A 25 9.73 10.46 -26.16
C LEU A 25 9.00 10.09 -27.46
N THR A 26 9.53 10.55 -28.62
CA THR A 26 8.90 10.27 -29.92
C THR A 26 9.06 8.80 -30.32
N THR A 27 10.14 8.15 -29.90
CA THR A 27 10.38 6.71 -30.15
C THR A 27 9.50 5.84 -29.26
N PHE A 28 9.29 6.24 -27.99
CA PHE A 28 8.40 5.55 -27.05
C PHE A 28 6.90 5.79 -27.29
N LEU A 29 6.53 6.79 -28.08
CA LEU A 29 5.15 7.13 -28.40
C LEU A 29 4.71 6.62 -29.80
N ASN A 30 5.41 5.62 -30.33
CA ASN A 30 5.00 4.96 -31.57
C ASN A 30 3.85 4.00 -31.26
N GLU A 31 2.71 4.18 -31.90
CA GLU A 31 1.50 3.40 -31.68
C GLU A 31 1.71 1.88 -31.87
N GLY A 32 2.60 1.48 -32.76
CA GLY A 32 2.98 0.08 -32.97
C GLY A 32 3.72 -0.52 -31.79
N ASP A 33 4.58 0.26 -31.12
CA ASP A 33 5.31 -0.17 -29.94
C ASP A 33 4.39 -0.20 -28.70
N ASP A 34 3.48 0.77 -28.58
CA ASP A 34 2.48 0.80 -27.51
C ASP A 34 1.57 -0.43 -27.59
N TRP A 35 1.12 -0.79 -28.80
CA TRP A 35 0.31 -1.98 -29.03
C TRP A 35 1.03 -3.28 -28.65
N LYS A 36 2.30 -3.39 -29.02
CA LYS A 36 3.12 -4.55 -28.62
C LYS A 36 3.25 -4.65 -27.09
N GLN A 37 3.46 -3.51 -26.40
CA GLN A 37 3.51 -3.50 -24.95
C GLN A 37 2.16 -3.87 -24.33
N PHE A 38 1.04 -3.44 -24.91
CA PHE A 38 -0.30 -3.82 -24.49
C PHE A 38 -0.55 -5.32 -24.67
N THR A 39 -0.13 -5.91 -25.79
CA THR A 39 -0.24 -7.36 -26.00
C THR A 39 0.57 -8.14 -24.96
N ASN A 40 1.81 -7.72 -24.68
CA ASN A 40 2.62 -8.32 -23.62
C ASN A 40 1.98 -8.16 -22.23
N PHE A 41 1.35 -7.01 -21.96
CA PHE A 41 0.61 -6.75 -20.74
C PHE A 41 -0.59 -7.71 -20.61
N GLN A 42 -1.37 -7.90 -21.69
CA GLN A 42 -2.49 -8.85 -21.68
C GLN A 42 -2.02 -10.27 -21.36
N GLU A 43 -0.93 -10.73 -21.99
CA GLU A 43 -0.35 -12.05 -21.72
C GLU A 43 0.13 -12.18 -20.27
N ARG A 44 0.93 -11.20 -19.80
CA ARG A 44 1.54 -11.22 -18.45
C ARG A 44 0.52 -11.21 -17.34
N PHE A 45 -0.57 -10.45 -17.49
CA PHE A 45 -1.59 -10.29 -16.45
C PHE A 45 -2.90 -11.02 -16.77
N SER A 46 -2.88 -11.91 -17.78
CA SER A 46 -4.04 -12.72 -18.21
C SER A 46 -5.29 -11.89 -18.48
N LYS A 47 -5.10 -10.69 -19.06
CA LYS A 47 -6.20 -9.77 -19.39
C LYS A 47 -6.99 -10.27 -20.59
N ARG A 48 -8.32 -10.25 -20.46
CA ARG A 48 -9.24 -10.60 -21.53
C ARG A 48 -10.36 -9.58 -21.55
N TYR A 49 -10.79 -9.23 -22.75
CA TYR A 49 -11.86 -8.27 -23.00
C TYR A 49 -12.91 -8.92 -23.90
N ASP A 50 -14.17 -8.73 -23.55
CA ASP A 50 -15.26 -9.46 -24.21
C ASP A 50 -15.53 -8.99 -25.63
N THR A 51 -15.19 -7.75 -25.97
CA THR A 51 -15.39 -7.14 -27.29
C THR A 51 -14.16 -6.41 -27.79
N LEU A 52 -14.06 -6.25 -29.12
CA LEU A 52 -13.02 -5.43 -29.73
C LEU A 52 -13.13 -3.97 -29.30
N GLN A 53 -14.33 -3.45 -29.08
CA GLN A 53 -14.55 -2.09 -28.62
C GLN A 53 -14.01 -1.89 -27.19
N GLU A 54 -14.23 -2.84 -26.30
CA GLU A 54 -13.67 -2.82 -24.95
C GLU A 54 -12.13 -2.89 -25.01
N MET A 55 -11.57 -3.83 -25.78
CA MET A 55 -10.14 -3.97 -25.93
C MET A 55 -9.50 -2.67 -26.43
N GLU A 56 -10.12 -1.98 -27.40
CA GLU A 56 -9.64 -0.68 -27.87
C GLU A 56 -9.70 0.39 -26.76
N ALA A 57 -10.79 0.45 -26.00
CA ALA A 57 -10.90 1.38 -24.88
C ALA A 57 -9.83 1.12 -23.82
N ARG A 58 -9.56 -0.15 -23.47
CA ARG A 58 -8.50 -0.54 -22.53
C ARG A 58 -7.11 -0.24 -23.07
N PHE A 59 -6.88 -0.39 -24.37
CA PHE A 59 -5.64 0.01 -25.00
C PHE A 59 -5.39 1.53 -24.86
N GLN A 60 -6.38 2.37 -25.08
CA GLN A 60 -6.23 3.82 -24.93
C GLN A 60 -5.90 4.21 -23.47
N ILE A 61 -6.56 3.60 -22.47
CA ILE A 61 -6.25 3.80 -21.06
C ILE A 61 -4.83 3.32 -20.74
N PHE A 62 -4.47 2.12 -21.15
CA PHE A 62 -3.12 1.58 -21.00
C PHE A 62 -2.06 2.51 -21.56
N ARG A 63 -2.28 3.02 -22.77
CA ARG A 63 -1.38 3.94 -23.47
C ARG A 63 -1.20 5.27 -22.73
N GLU A 64 -2.27 5.81 -22.15
CA GLU A 64 -2.19 7.01 -21.31
C GLU A 64 -1.39 6.76 -20.05
N ASN A 65 -1.66 5.66 -19.34
CA ASN A 65 -0.91 5.27 -18.16
C ASN A 65 0.56 4.99 -18.45
N LEU A 66 0.86 4.31 -19.57
CA LEU A 66 2.23 4.06 -20.04
C LEU A 66 3.00 5.37 -20.26
N ARG A 67 2.36 6.38 -20.86
CA ARG A 67 2.97 7.71 -21.04
C ARG A 67 3.28 8.37 -19.70
N ASN A 68 2.36 8.30 -18.74
CA ASN A 68 2.57 8.85 -17.42
C ASN A 68 3.73 8.14 -16.69
N ILE A 69 3.85 6.82 -16.81
CA ILE A 69 4.95 6.02 -16.28
C ILE A 69 6.28 6.47 -16.89
N ILE A 70 6.35 6.59 -18.21
CA ILE A 70 7.57 7.01 -18.92
C ILE A 70 7.98 8.43 -18.52
N LEU A 71 7.04 9.38 -18.50
CA LEU A 71 7.32 10.77 -18.13
C LEU A 71 7.82 10.89 -16.70
N HIS A 72 7.22 10.16 -15.77
CA HIS A 72 7.67 10.11 -14.39
C HIS A 72 9.10 9.55 -14.26
N ASN A 73 9.39 8.44 -14.92
CA ASN A 73 10.71 7.80 -14.85
C ASN A 73 11.82 8.58 -15.55
N LEU A 74 11.48 9.51 -16.45
CA LEU A 74 12.43 10.44 -17.06
C LEU A 74 12.75 11.65 -16.17
N ASP A 75 12.02 11.86 -15.10
CA ASP A 75 12.27 12.93 -14.14
C ASP A 75 13.22 12.41 -13.04
N TYR A 76 14.52 12.77 -13.13
CA TYR A 76 15.53 12.33 -12.14
C TYR A 76 15.40 13.00 -10.79
N THR A 77 14.46 13.90 -10.57
CA THR A 77 14.17 14.45 -9.24
C THR A 77 13.32 13.50 -8.41
N GLN A 78 12.74 12.48 -9.03
CA GLN A 78 11.95 11.47 -8.36
C GLN A 78 12.83 10.42 -7.68
N ASN A 79 12.48 10.04 -6.47
CA ASN A 79 13.17 9.01 -5.68
C ASN A 79 12.50 7.64 -5.77
N PHE A 80 11.50 7.50 -6.62
CA PHE A 80 10.80 6.24 -6.88
C PHE A 80 10.51 6.10 -8.37
N THR A 81 10.23 4.89 -8.79
CA THR A 81 9.88 4.53 -10.16
C THR A 81 8.44 4.05 -10.27
N MET A 82 7.87 4.24 -11.44
CA MET A 82 6.58 3.69 -11.84
C MET A 82 6.78 2.58 -12.87
N GLY A 83 5.87 1.62 -12.94
CA GLY A 83 5.94 0.50 -13.87
C GLY A 83 4.58 -0.02 -14.31
N ILE A 84 4.60 -0.82 -15.37
CA ILE A 84 3.42 -1.55 -15.83
C ILE A 84 3.11 -2.66 -14.84
N ASN A 85 1.89 -2.67 -14.31
CA ASN A 85 1.36 -3.70 -13.42
C ASN A 85 -0.09 -4.05 -13.82
N GLN A 86 -0.74 -4.93 -13.08
CA GLN A 86 -2.10 -5.40 -13.37
C GLN A 86 -3.17 -4.31 -13.45
N PHE A 87 -2.89 -3.08 -13.05
CA PHE A 87 -3.83 -1.95 -13.04
C PHE A 87 -3.61 -0.97 -14.19
N THR A 88 -2.66 -1.24 -15.09
CA THR A 88 -2.26 -0.25 -16.11
C THR A 88 -3.35 -0.01 -17.17
N ASP A 89 -4.33 -0.91 -17.30
CA ASP A 89 -5.51 -0.75 -18.16
C ASP A 89 -6.74 -0.12 -17.46
N LEU A 90 -6.56 0.41 -16.23
CA LEU A 90 -7.61 1.06 -15.47
C LEU A 90 -7.40 2.58 -15.43
N THR A 91 -8.49 3.32 -15.56
CA THR A 91 -8.49 4.74 -15.23
C THR A 91 -8.28 4.92 -13.71
N PRO A 92 -7.82 6.10 -13.23
CA PRO A 92 -7.73 6.38 -11.80
C PRO A 92 -9.06 6.17 -11.06
N GLN A 93 -10.19 6.51 -11.68
CA GLN A 93 -11.49 6.32 -11.08
C GLN A 93 -11.88 4.84 -10.96
N GLU A 94 -11.67 4.04 -12.01
CA GLU A 94 -11.90 2.59 -11.96
C GLU A 94 -11.00 1.90 -10.94
N PHE A 95 -9.73 2.32 -10.85
CA PHE A 95 -8.80 1.82 -9.85
C PHE A 95 -9.28 2.13 -8.43
N LYS A 96 -9.69 3.39 -8.19
CA LYS A 96 -10.28 3.81 -6.91
C LYS A 96 -11.49 2.97 -6.56
N ASP A 97 -12.45 2.85 -7.47
CA ASP A 97 -13.73 2.19 -7.21
C ASP A 97 -13.59 0.68 -6.97
N GLN A 98 -12.57 0.05 -7.56
CA GLN A 98 -12.40 -1.41 -7.55
C GLN A 98 -11.40 -1.92 -6.50
N TYR A 99 -10.34 -1.15 -6.21
CA TYR A 99 -9.19 -1.62 -5.42
C TYR A 99 -8.84 -0.73 -4.23
N VAL A 100 -9.30 0.52 -4.26
CA VAL A 100 -9.06 1.50 -3.22
C VAL A 100 -10.42 1.98 -2.76
N GLY A 101 -10.81 1.71 -1.62
CA GLY A 101 -12.10 2.20 -1.19
C GLY A 101 -12.62 1.40 -0.04
N GLY A 102 -13.14 2.12 0.88
CA GLY A 102 -13.79 1.54 1.99
C GLY A 102 -13.13 1.78 3.32
N LEU A 103 -11.99 2.41 3.39
CA LEU A 103 -11.57 2.96 4.67
C LEU A 103 -12.45 4.18 4.93
N LYS A 104 -13.40 4.06 5.84
CA LYS A 104 -14.20 5.19 6.31
C LYS A 104 -13.58 5.61 7.63
N ALA A 105 -12.95 6.78 7.67
CA ALA A 105 -12.50 7.40 8.90
C ALA A 105 -13.73 7.80 9.75
N GLU A 106 -14.44 6.83 10.26
CA GLU A 106 -15.42 7.06 11.32
C GLU A 106 -14.61 7.12 12.63
N VAL A 107 -14.54 8.30 13.22
CA VAL A 107 -13.99 8.51 14.56
C VAL A 107 -14.88 7.78 15.56
N GLY A 108 -14.72 6.48 15.62
CA GLY A 108 -15.38 5.61 16.59
C GLY A 108 -14.36 5.14 17.63
N SER A 109 -14.67 5.27 18.90
CA SER A 109 -13.88 4.60 19.93
C SER A 109 -14.19 3.10 19.88
N TYR A 110 -13.31 2.32 19.27
CA TYR A 110 -13.42 0.86 19.24
C TYR A 110 -12.81 0.19 20.48
N GLY A 111 -12.35 0.99 21.44
CA GLY A 111 -11.83 0.53 22.74
C GLY A 111 -10.33 0.28 22.74
N CYS A 112 -9.60 0.69 21.72
CA CYS A 112 -8.14 0.70 21.74
C CYS A 112 -7.62 1.77 22.72
N LEU A 113 -6.47 1.51 23.34
CA LEU A 113 -5.80 2.43 24.25
C LEU A 113 -4.86 3.35 23.46
N THR A 114 -4.67 4.57 23.94
CA THR A 114 -3.71 5.47 23.27
C THR A 114 -2.27 5.07 23.57
N TYR A 115 -1.43 4.99 22.53
CA TYR A 115 0.01 4.75 22.63
C TYR A 115 0.80 5.96 22.19
N SER A 116 1.75 6.38 23.04
CA SER A 116 2.77 7.37 22.66
C SER A 116 4.13 6.98 23.25
N SER A 117 5.21 7.37 22.60
CA SER A 117 6.57 7.02 22.99
C SER A 117 7.56 8.09 22.54
N SER A 118 8.61 8.29 23.33
CA SER A 118 9.75 9.14 22.94
C SER A 118 10.64 8.52 21.86
N GLY A 119 10.37 7.26 21.47
CA GLY A 119 11.22 6.52 20.53
C GLY A 119 12.55 6.03 21.08
N SER A 120 12.81 6.29 22.37
CA SER A 120 14.07 5.87 23.03
C SER A 120 14.21 4.34 22.97
N GLY A 121 15.39 3.86 22.55
CA GLY A 121 15.69 2.42 22.45
C GLY A 121 15.19 1.74 21.18
N ALA A 122 14.47 2.42 20.28
CA ALA A 122 14.12 1.86 18.99
C ALA A 122 15.38 1.67 18.12
N PRO A 123 15.59 0.52 17.49
CA PRO A 123 16.74 0.27 16.62
C PRO A 123 16.76 1.22 15.42
N SER A 124 17.91 1.36 14.74
CA SER A 124 18.03 2.18 13.52
C SER A 124 17.16 1.63 12.38
N SER A 125 17.05 0.30 12.28
CA SER A 125 16.23 -0.40 11.30
C SER A 125 15.62 -1.67 11.87
N ILE A 126 14.50 -2.11 11.31
CA ILE A 126 13.88 -3.40 11.58
C ILE A 126 13.13 -3.89 10.35
N ASP A 127 13.15 -5.20 10.11
CA ASP A 127 12.36 -5.88 9.10
C ASP A 127 11.77 -7.17 9.70
N TRP A 128 10.47 -7.15 9.93
CA TRP A 128 9.75 -8.27 10.52
C TRP A 128 9.59 -9.46 9.58
N ARG A 129 9.78 -9.27 8.26
CA ARG A 129 9.84 -10.37 7.28
C ARG A 129 11.01 -11.29 7.59
N SER A 130 12.18 -10.71 7.83
CA SER A 130 13.40 -11.46 8.16
C SER A 130 13.34 -12.13 9.53
N LYS A 131 12.42 -11.71 10.38
CA LYS A 131 12.20 -12.27 11.73
C LYS A 131 11.07 -13.31 11.76
N GLY A 132 10.47 -13.66 10.61
CA GLY A 132 9.41 -14.66 10.50
C GLY A 132 8.08 -14.21 11.13
N ALA A 133 7.79 -12.91 11.15
CA ALA A 133 6.56 -12.35 11.72
C ALA A 133 5.63 -11.73 10.65
N VAL A 134 5.85 -12.04 9.38
CA VAL A 134 5.05 -11.53 8.25
C VAL A 134 4.73 -12.69 7.31
N THR A 135 3.46 -12.93 7.05
CA THR A 135 2.96 -13.91 6.07
C THR A 135 3.23 -13.46 4.64
N SER A 136 3.02 -14.34 3.66
CA SER A 136 3.14 -14.00 2.24
C SER A 136 2.21 -12.83 1.86
N VAL A 137 2.57 -12.13 0.76
CA VAL A 137 1.70 -11.10 0.19
C VAL A 137 0.45 -11.75 -0.39
N LYS A 138 -0.71 -11.22 -0.02
CA LYS A 138 -2.04 -11.68 -0.44
C LYS A 138 -2.65 -10.71 -1.44
N ASP A 139 -3.79 -11.07 -2.03
CA ASP A 139 -4.53 -10.25 -3.00
C ASP A 139 -6.00 -10.13 -2.57
N GLN A 140 -6.44 -8.90 -2.28
CA GLN A 140 -7.81 -8.59 -1.91
C GLN A 140 -8.80 -8.68 -3.08
N GLY A 141 -8.31 -8.69 -4.33
CA GLY A 141 -9.16 -8.64 -5.51
C GLY A 141 -10.04 -7.38 -5.55
N GLN A 142 -11.19 -7.48 -6.20
CA GLN A 142 -12.16 -6.38 -6.31
C GLN A 142 -13.15 -6.36 -5.12
N CYS A 143 -12.60 -6.22 -3.92
CA CYS A 143 -13.35 -6.12 -2.66
C CYS A 143 -12.65 -5.08 -1.78
N GLY A 144 -13.37 -4.08 -1.28
CA GLY A 144 -12.85 -3.04 -0.39
C GLY A 144 -12.53 -3.55 1.01
N SER A 145 -11.80 -4.67 1.09
CA SER A 145 -11.44 -5.37 2.33
C SER A 145 -10.03 -5.10 2.83
N CYS A 146 -9.35 -4.08 2.31
CA CYS A 146 -7.97 -3.72 2.71
C CYS A 146 -7.79 -3.59 4.24
N TRP A 147 -8.81 -3.10 4.94
CA TRP A 147 -8.87 -3.01 6.40
C TRP A 147 -8.69 -4.37 7.09
N THR A 148 -9.21 -5.46 6.50
CA THR A 148 -9.05 -6.81 7.05
C THR A 148 -7.63 -7.33 6.87
N PHE A 149 -6.99 -7.06 5.72
CA PHE A 149 -5.61 -7.46 5.45
C PHE A 149 -4.61 -6.71 6.34
N SER A 150 -4.85 -5.42 6.56
CA SER A 150 -4.06 -4.59 7.46
C SER A 150 -4.15 -5.10 8.90
N ALA A 151 -5.37 -5.27 9.43
CA ALA A 151 -5.59 -5.76 10.79
C ALA A 151 -5.10 -7.20 10.97
N THR A 152 -5.44 -8.12 10.05
CA THR A 152 -5.01 -9.52 10.10
C THR A 152 -3.48 -9.63 10.09
N GLY A 153 -2.80 -8.91 9.22
CA GLY A 153 -1.34 -8.91 9.18
C GLY A 153 -0.70 -8.40 10.48
N ALA A 154 -1.30 -7.41 11.14
CA ALA A 154 -0.84 -6.95 12.44
C ALA A 154 -1.04 -8.02 13.53
N VAL A 155 -2.16 -8.75 13.51
CA VAL A 155 -2.44 -9.87 14.45
C VAL A 155 -1.50 -11.05 14.18
N GLU A 156 -1.28 -11.44 12.93
CA GLU A 156 -0.32 -12.49 12.52
C GLU A 156 1.08 -12.19 13.08
N GLY A 157 1.54 -10.95 12.92
CA GLY A 157 2.85 -10.50 13.41
C GLY A 157 2.94 -10.49 14.92
N ALA A 158 1.96 -9.91 15.61
CA ALA A 158 1.91 -9.88 17.08
C ALA A 158 1.86 -11.30 17.66
N TRP A 159 1.06 -12.19 17.06
CA TRP A 159 0.95 -13.59 17.47
C TRP A 159 2.27 -14.34 17.27
N ALA A 160 2.91 -14.17 16.10
CA ALA A 160 4.20 -14.81 15.83
C ALA A 160 5.27 -14.39 16.84
N ILE A 161 5.33 -13.11 17.19
CA ILE A 161 6.27 -12.57 18.19
C ILE A 161 5.97 -13.12 19.59
N ALA A 162 4.70 -13.14 19.99
CA ALA A 162 4.31 -13.56 21.36
C ALA A 162 4.33 -15.08 21.56
N LYS A 163 3.99 -15.86 20.52
CA LYS A 163 3.82 -17.33 20.62
C LYS A 163 4.90 -18.12 19.87
N GLY A 164 5.77 -17.47 19.09
CA GLY A 164 6.82 -18.14 18.33
C GLY A 164 6.33 -18.92 17.11
N GLN A 165 5.08 -18.71 16.68
CA GLN A 165 4.47 -19.39 15.54
C GLN A 165 3.71 -18.40 14.65
N LEU A 166 4.12 -18.29 13.40
CA LEU A 166 3.41 -17.52 12.38
C LEU A 166 2.26 -18.37 11.83
N ILE A 167 1.05 -17.81 11.84
CA ILE A 167 -0.18 -18.46 11.35
C ILE A 167 -0.82 -17.54 10.32
N ASP A 168 -1.20 -18.08 9.16
CA ASP A 168 -2.06 -17.39 8.19
C ASP A 168 -3.50 -17.33 8.73
N LEU A 169 -3.99 -16.13 8.98
CA LEU A 169 -5.32 -15.87 9.51
C LEU A 169 -6.32 -15.46 8.40
N SER A 170 -7.61 -15.54 8.69
CA SER A 170 -8.68 -15.34 7.72
C SER A 170 -9.13 -13.88 7.65
N GLU A 171 -8.88 -13.22 6.56
CA GLU A 171 -9.45 -11.93 6.21
C GLU A 171 -10.96 -12.05 5.90
N GLN A 172 -11.38 -13.18 5.31
CA GLN A 172 -12.79 -13.40 4.97
C GLN A 172 -13.69 -13.47 6.20
N GLU A 173 -13.21 -14.06 7.29
CA GLU A 173 -13.97 -14.05 8.55
C GLU A 173 -14.30 -12.62 9.00
N LEU A 174 -13.35 -11.70 8.88
CA LEU A 174 -13.60 -10.29 9.21
C LEU A 174 -14.58 -9.63 8.22
N VAL A 175 -14.44 -9.91 6.93
CA VAL A 175 -15.39 -9.41 5.90
C VAL A 175 -16.82 -9.84 6.23
N ASP A 176 -17.03 -11.09 6.61
CA ASP A 176 -18.37 -11.68 6.79
C ASP A 176 -18.94 -11.45 8.21
N CYS A 177 -18.09 -11.39 9.24
CA CYS A 177 -18.51 -11.44 10.63
C CYS A 177 -18.29 -10.13 11.40
N ALA A 178 -17.23 -9.38 11.11
CA ALA A 178 -16.93 -8.12 11.80
C ALA A 178 -17.70 -6.95 11.15
N THR A 179 -19.03 -7.08 11.00
CA THR A 179 -19.86 -6.13 10.25
C THR A 179 -20.80 -5.33 11.13
N GLY A 180 -21.27 -4.19 10.62
CA GLY A 180 -22.23 -3.31 11.26
C GLY A 180 -21.62 -2.24 12.16
N VAL A 181 -22.49 -1.41 12.73
CA VAL A 181 -22.13 -0.20 13.50
C VAL A 181 -21.18 -0.51 14.67
N SER A 182 -21.30 -1.70 15.28
CA SER A 182 -20.44 -2.08 16.41
C SER A 182 -18.97 -2.20 16.07
N TYR A 183 -18.66 -2.47 14.81
CA TYR A 183 -17.30 -2.65 14.30
C TYR A 183 -16.89 -1.60 13.25
N GLY A 184 -17.82 -0.71 12.86
CA GLY A 184 -17.57 0.34 11.86
C GLY A 184 -17.20 -0.23 10.48
N SER A 185 -17.73 -1.41 10.13
CA SER A 185 -17.37 -2.09 8.88
C SER A 185 -18.56 -2.67 8.15
N HIS A 186 -18.41 -2.75 6.82
CA HIS A 186 -19.44 -3.12 5.85
C HIS A 186 -18.90 -4.13 4.82
N GLY A 187 -18.06 -5.08 5.27
CA GLY A 187 -17.48 -6.11 4.42
C GLY A 187 -16.64 -5.54 3.28
N CYS A 188 -16.98 -5.88 2.04
CA CYS A 188 -16.32 -5.35 0.84
C CYS A 188 -16.58 -3.86 0.59
N ASN A 189 -17.52 -3.22 1.29
CA ASN A 189 -17.75 -1.79 1.19
C ASN A 189 -16.93 -0.98 2.22
N GLY A 190 -15.97 -1.63 2.88
CA GLY A 190 -15.00 -1.00 3.74
C GLY A 190 -15.21 -1.20 5.23
N GLY A 191 -14.20 -0.78 6.01
CA GLY A 191 -14.20 -0.91 7.46
C GLY A 191 -12.99 -0.24 8.11
N GLN A 192 -12.81 -0.51 9.41
CA GLN A 192 -11.77 0.04 10.26
C GLN A 192 -10.92 -1.06 10.88
N MET A 193 -9.60 -0.88 10.98
CA MET A 193 -8.70 -1.86 11.57
C MET A 193 -9.01 -2.07 13.06
N GLU A 194 -9.33 -1.01 13.77
CA GLU A 194 -9.70 -1.05 15.20
C GLU A 194 -11.03 -1.81 15.41
N GLY A 195 -11.96 -1.69 14.46
CA GLY A 195 -13.19 -2.49 14.43
C GLY A 195 -12.90 -3.98 14.27
N ALA A 196 -11.94 -4.32 13.40
CA ALA A 196 -11.44 -5.68 13.27
C ALA A 196 -10.77 -6.18 14.55
N PHE A 197 -9.92 -5.38 15.21
CA PHE A 197 -9.31 -5.73 16.48
C PHE A 197 -10.37 -5.96 17.56
N LYS A 198 -11.39 -5.11 17.63
CA LYS A 198 -12.52 -5.30 18.57
C LYS A 198 -13.22 -6.64 18.34
N PHE A 199 -13.47 -7.03 17.09
CA PHE A 199 -14.03 -8.34 16.78
C PHE A 199 -13.11 -9.47 17.28
N ILE A 200 -11.80 -9.40 16.99
CA ILE A 200 -10.82 -10.42 17.34
C ILE A 200 -10.62 -10.52 18.87
N ILE A 201 -10.72 -9.42 19.61
CA ILE A 201 -10.72 -9.42 21.08
C ILE A 201 -11.90 -10.25 21.61
N GLN A 202 -13.07 -10.09 21.03
CA GLN A 202 -14.29 -10.76 21.48
C GLN A 202 -14.33 -12.24 21.06
N ASN A 203 -14.00 -12.53 19.80
CA ASN A 203 -14.26 -13.82 19.16
C ASN A 203 -13.01 -14.65 18.88
N GLY A 204 -11.83 -14.02 18.79
CA GLY A 204 -10.63 -14.61 18.19
C GLY A 204 -10.68 -14.50 16.68
N GLN A 205 -9.72 -15.15 16.00
CA GLN A 205 -9.64 -15.21 14.55
C GLN A 205 -9.26 -16.60 14.06
N CYS A 206 -9.94 -17.08 13.04
CA CYS A 206 -9.74 -18.39 12.43
C CYS A 206 -8.55 -18.37 11.45
N SER A 207 -8.05 -19.56 11.12
CA SER A 207 -7.01 -19.68 10.08
C SER A 207 -7.59 -19.45 8.69
N LEU A 208 -6.75 -18.95 7.78
CA LEU A 208 -7.07 -18.82 6.35
C LEU A 208 -7.51 -20.17 5.75
N ALA A 209 -6.88 -21.26 6.17
CA ALA A 209 -7.21 -22.62 5.69
C ALA A 209 -8.63 -23.06 6.10
N SER A 210 -9.11 -22.64 7.28
CA SER A 210 -10.45 -23.02 7.77
C SER A 210 -11.55 -22.06 7.28
N TYR A 211 -11.18 -20.85 6.88
CA TYR A 211 -12.10 -19.83 6.37
C TYR A 211 -11.44 -19.09 5.18
N PRO A 212 -11.43 -19.69 3.98
CA PRO A 212 -10.72 -19.17 2.83
C PRO A 212 -11.25 -17.83 2.32
N TYR A 213 -10.37 -16.99 1.77
CA TYR A 213 -10.72 -15.72 1.18
C TYR A 213 -11.42 -15.87 -0.17
N THR A 214 -12.53 -15.16 -0.37
CA THR A 214 -13.37 -15.25 -1.57
C THR A 214 -13.52 -13.92 -2.33
N ALA A 215 -13.03 -12.81 -1.78
CA ALA A 215 -13.15 -11.45 -2.33
C ALA A 215 -14.62 -11.01 -2.57
N LYS A 216 -15.53 -11.46 -1.73
CA LYS A 216 -16.98 -11.14 -1.80
C LYS A 216 -17.58 -11.12 -0.40
N ASP A 217 -18.63 -10.32 -0.21
CA ASP A 217 -19.44 -10.40 1.00
C ASP A 217 -20.11 -11.77 1.10
N GLY A 218 -20.08 -12.34 2.28
CA GLY A 218 -20.71 -13.62 2.60
C GLY A 218 -21.49 -13.58 3.91
N SER A 219 -22.06 -14.72 4.27
CA SER A 219 -22.68 -14.89 5.58
C SER A 219 -21.65 -15.40 6.56
N CYS A 220 -21.61 -14.82 7.75
CA CYS A 220 -20.71 -15.24 8.83
C CYS A 220 -20.90 -16.74 9.14
N GLN A 221 -19.83 -17.50 9.01
CA GLN A 221 -19.81 -18.95 9.25
C GLN A 221 -19.07 -19.25 10.55
N LYS A 222 -19.42 -20.35 11.17
CA LYS A 222 -18.73 -20.82 12.37
C LYS A 222 -17.40 -21.46 12.01
N CYS A 223 -16.35 -21.05 12.69
CA CYS A 223 -15.03 -21.67 12.64
C CYS A 223 -14.42 -21.72 14.06
N SER A 224 -13.31 -22.40 14.20
CA SER A 224 -12.60 -22.46 15.49
C SER A 224 -11.41 -21.47 15.45
N PRO A 225 -11.42 -20.43 16.28
CA PRO A 225 -10.33 -19.44 16.29
C PRO A 225 -9.00 -20.08 16.70
N VAL A 226 -7.93 -19.70 16.02
CA VAL A 226 -6.56 -20.17 16.27
C VAL A 226 -5.67 -19.07 16.86
N ALA A 227 -6.12 -17.82 16.80
CA ALA A 227 -5.44 -16.67 17.41
C ALA A 227 -6.47 -15.79 18.14
N LYS A 228 -6.02 -15.11 19.18
CA LYS A 228 -6.82 -14.15 19.94
C LYS A 228 -5.93 -13.05 20.48
N ILE A 229 -6.42 -11.84 20.49
CA ILE A 229 -5.75 -10.68 21.08
C ILE A 229 -6.49 -10.25 22.36
N SER A 230 -5.78 -9.59 23.26
CA SER A 230 -6.32 -9.16 24.57
C SER A 230 -6.75 -7.68 24.55
N SER A 231 -6.09 -6.86 23.75
CA SER A 231 -6.36 -5.43 23.60
C SER A 231 -5.76 -4.88 22.29
N CYS A 232 -5.90 -3.58 22.06
CA CYS A 232 -5.27 -2.85 20.97
C CYS A 232 -4.83 -1.46 21.43
N TYR A 233 -3.93 -0.86 20.65
CA TYR A 233 -3.46 0.50 20.83
C TYR A 233 -3.61 1.30 19.55
N ASP A 234 -4.11 2.53 19.69
CA ASP A 234 -4.04 3.58 18.69
C ASP A 234 -2.78 4.40 18.95
N VAL A 235 -1.88 4.45 17.99
CA VAL A 235 -0.69 5.30 18.11
C VAL A 235 -1.11 6.74 17.93
N LYS A 236 -0.54 7.63 18.73
CA LYS A 236 -0.84 9.06 18.66
C LYS A 236 -0.74 9.54 17.21
N PRO A 237 -1.81 10.11 16.64
CA PRO A 237 -1.85 10.56 15.26
C PRO A 237 -0.75 11.59 14.94
N ASN A 238 -0.22 11.51 13.71
CA ASN A 238 0.82 12.39 13.19
C ASN A 238 2.16 12.34 13.96
N ASP A 239 2.37 11.30 14.77
CA ASP A 239 3.60 11.13 15.58
C ASP A 239 4.44 9.97 15.02
N GLN A 240 5.32 10.28 14.08
CA GLN A 240 6.19 9.29 13.45
C GLN A 240 7.25 8.72 14.41
N ILE A 241 7.57 9.40 15.50
CA ILE A 241 8.46 8.86 16.55
C ILE A 241 7.73 7.76 17.33
N SER A 242 6.51 8.02 17.77
CA SER A 242 5.68 7.00 18.44
C SER A 242 5.39 5.81 17.52
N MET A 243 5.10 6.07 16.24
CA MET A 243 4.89 5.01 15.24
C MET A 243 6.15 4.17 15.05
N LYS A 244 7.35 4.77 14.97
CA LYS A 244 8.62 4.04 14.91
C LYS A 244 8.81 3.14 16.13
N ALA A 245 8.49 3.63 17.31
CA ALA A 245 8.58 2.84 18.55
C ALA A 245 7.59 1.67 18.59
N ALA A 246 6.40 1.83 18.01
CA ALA A 246 5.44 0.74 17.85
C ALA A 246 5.94 -0.30 16.83
N VAL A 247 6.39 0.13 15.64
CA VAL A 247 6.93 -0.76 14.61
C VAL A 247 8.20 -1.49 15.08
N ALA A 248 8.98 -0.89 15.98
CA ALA A 248 10.13 -1.56 16.60
C ALA A 248 9.72 -2.79 17.44
N LYS A 249 8.46 -2.87 17.87
CA LYS A 249 7.94 -3.98 18.70
C LYS A 249 7.23 -5.04 17.85
N GLN A 250 6.51 -4.65 16.81
CA GLN A 250 5.70 -5.53 15.95
C GLN A 250 5.24 -4.84 14.68
N PRO A 251 4.69 -5.56 13.66
CA PRO A 251 3.98 -4.95 12.54
C PRO A 251 2.78 -4.10 13.01
N VAL A 252 2.54 -2.98 12.33
CA VAL A 252 1.53 -1.96 12.70
C VAL A 252 0.58 -1.74 11.53
N ALA A 253 -0.72 -1.83 11.80
CA ALA A 253 -1.76 -1.48 10.84
C ALA A 253 -1.81 0.03 10.65
N VAL A 254 -1.94 0.49 9.40
CA VAL A 254 -2.02 1.92 9.07
C VAL A 254 -2.99 2.16 7.93
N ALA A 255 -3.50 3.39 7.87
CA ALA A 255 -4.26 3.89 6.74
C ALA A 255 -3.43 4.85 5.90
N ILE A 256 -3.63 4.85 4.59
CA ILE A 256 -2.98 5.77 3.64
C ILE A 256 -3.97 6.28 2.60
N GLU A 257 -3.61 7.36 1.88
CA GLU A 257 -4.24 7.72 0.63
C GLU A 257 -3.54 6.99 -0.51
N ALA A 258 -4.25 6.11 -1.21
CA ALA A 258 -3.71 5.24 -2.25
C ALA A 258 -4.36 5.43 -3.64
N ASP A 259 -5.39 6.28 -3.77
CA ASP A 259 -6.15 6.48 -5.01
C ASP A 259 -5.42 7.31 -6.08
N THR A 260 -4.12 7.50 -5.93
CA THR A 260 -3.31 8.30 -6.87
C THR A 260 -2.65 7.43 -7.94
N ARG A 261 -2.44 8.00 -9.15
CA ARG A 261 -1.70 7.32 -10.23
C ARG A 261 -0.28 6.90 -9.83
N TYR A 262 0.34 7.62 -8.90
CA TYR A 262 1.68 7.34 -8.41
C TYR A 262 1.71 6.06 -7.59
N PHE A 263 0.72 5.90 -6.72
CA PHE A 263 0.58 4.68 -5.92
C PHE A 263 0.08 3.50 -6.77
N GLN A 264 -0.91 3.73 -7.66
CA GLN A 264 -1.41 2.73 -8.62
C GLN A 264 -0.26 2.09 -9.43
N SER A 265 0.68 2.90 -9.91
CA SER A 265 1.76 2.46 -10.80
C SER A 265 3.13 2.32 -10.11
N TYR A 266 3.21 2.47 -8.78
CA TYR A 266 4.48 2.33 -8.06
C TYR A 266 5.17 1.01 -8.39
N SER A 267 6.49 1.03 -8.62
CA SER A 267 7.29 -0.16 -8.94
C SER A 267 8.56 -0.33 -8.12
N GLY A 268 9.08 0.73 -7.50
CA GLY A 268 10.27 0.64 -6.66
C GLY A 268 10.83 1.98 -6.23
N GLY A 269 11.79 1.95 -5.29
CA GLY A 269 12.37 3.15 -4.69
C GLY A 269 11.54 3.70 -3.52
N ILE A 270 11.90 4.87 -3.00
CA ILE A 270 11.23 5.47 -1.84
C ILE A 270 10.25 6.53 -2.33
N LEU A 271 8.96 6.33 -2.05
CA LEU A 271 7.91 7.29 -2.32
C LEU A 271 8.06 8.48 -1.38
N THR A 272 8.59 9.59 -1.92
CA THR A 272 8.88 10.84 -1.18
C THR A 272 7.93 11.96 -1.57
N SER A 273 7.13 11.76 -2.61
CA SER A 273 6.34 12.81 -3.22
C SER A 273 5.12 13.16 -2.38
N SER A 274 4.84 14.45 -2.25
CA SER A 274 3.54 14.99 -1.83
C SER A 274 2.41 14.68 -2.84
N SER A 275 2.67 13.81 -3.82
CA SER A 275 1.72 13.35 -4.82
C SER A 275 0.63 12.44 -4.24
N CYS A 276 0.86 11.85 -3.06
CA CYS A 276 -0.21 11.37 -2.20
C CYS A 276 -0.69 12.53 -1.31
N GLY A 277 -1.99 12.72 -1.17
CA GLY A 277 -2.56 13.58 -0.16
C GLY A 277 -2.69 12.89 1.20
N THR A 278 -3.75 13.23 1.93
CA THR A 278 -4.03 12.71 3.27
C THR A 278 -5.49 12.27 3.43
N ASN A 279 -6.19 12.05 2.33
CA ASN A 279 -7.54 11.46 2.31
C ASN A 279 -7.43 9.94 2.44
N LEU A 280 -7.35 9.45 3.66
CA LEU A 280 -7.16 8.03 3.94
C LEU A 280 -8.27 7.19 3.31
N ASP A 281 -7.90 6.23 2.46
CA ASP A 281 -8.82 5.40 1.67
C ASP A 281 -8.40 3.93 1.58
N HIS A 282 -7.22 3.57 2.11
CA HIS A 282 -6.65 2.24 1.98
C HIS A 282 -5.90 1.79 3.23
N GLY A 283 -6.21 0.60 3.72
CA GLY A 283 -5.52 -0.03 4.85
C GLY A 283 -4.33 -0.88 4.39
N VAL A 284 -3.15 -0.66 4.99
CA VAL A 284 -1.91 -1.40 4.70
C VAL A 284 -1.16 -1.74 6.00
N LEU A 285 -0.06 -2.49 5.91
CA LEU A 285 0.68 -2.95 7.07
C LEU A 285 2.14 -2.47 7.03
N VAL A 286 2.58 -1.73 8.02
CA VAL A 286 3.99 -1.40 8.20
C VAL A 286 4.71 -2.58 8.84
N VAL A 287 5.65 -3.17 8.10
CA VAL A 287 6.39 -4.38 8.52
C VAL A 287 7.84 -4.09 8.89
N GLY A 288 8.24 -2.84 8.82
CA GLY A 288 9.59 -2.42 9.16
C GLY A 288 9.89 -0.99 8.80
N TYR A 289 11.13 -0.61 9.02
CA TYR A 289 11.68 0.68 8.60
C TYR A 289 13.19 0.60 8.49
N GLY A 290 13.76 1.50 7.71
CA GLY A 290 15.20 1.59 7.50
C GLY A 290 15.62 2.92 6.92
N THR A 291 16.86 2.94 6.40
CA THR A 291 17.44 4.08 5.68
C THR A 291 18.13 3.55 4.42
N GLU A 292 17.84 4.15 3.29
CA GLU A 292 18.46 3.83 2.01
C GLU A 292 18.92 5.12 1.33
N ASN A 293 20.19 5.20 0.94
CA ASN A 293 20.79 6.38 0.32
C ASN A 293 20.60 7.69 1.14
N GLY A 294 20.58 7.59 2.48
CA GLY A 294 20.36 8.71 3.38
C GLY A 294 18.91 9.13 3.57
N GLN A 295 17.96 8.46 2.91
CA GLN A 295 16.53 8.67 3.08
C GLN A 295 15.93 7.60 4.00
N ASP A 296 15.31 8.02 5.09
CA ASP A 296 14.56 7.16 5.99
C ASP A 296 13.23 6.74 5.34
N TYR A 297 12.80 5.48 5.56
CA TYR A 297 11.56 4.95 4.99
C TYR A 297 10.83 3.99 5.94
N TRP A 298 9.55 3.83 5.68
CA TRP A 298 8.70 2.75 6.15
C TRP A 298 8.65 1.64 5.11
N GLU A 299 8.81 0.39 5.52
CA GLU A 299 8.56 -0.79 4.69
C GLU A 299 7.11 -1.21 4.87
N VAL A 300 6.32 -1.16 3.81
CA VAL A 300 4.87 -1.32 3.86
C VAL A 300 4.44 -2.50 3.00
N LYS A 301 3.73 -3.47 3.59
CA LYS A 301 3.09 -4.59 2.90
C LYS A 301 1.71 -4.17 2.41
N ASN A 302 1.43 -4.38 1.13
CA ASN A 302 0.14 -4.15 0.52
C ASN A 302 -0.60 -5.48 0.28
N SER A 303 -1.86 -5.40 -0.16
CA SER A 303 -2.77 -6.51 -0.42
C SER A 303 -3.24 -6.59 -1.87
N TRP A 304 -2.36 -6.29 -2.84
CA TRP A 304 -2.64 -6.33 -4.28
C TRP A 304 -1.78 -7.34 -5.04
N GLY A 305 -1.40 -8.44 -4.37
CA GLY A 305 -0.55 -9.46 -4.96
C GLY A 305 0.91 -9.02 -5.17
N THR A 306 1.74 -9.97 -5.60
CA THR A 306 3.19 -9.76 -5.77
C THR A 306 3.58 -9.08 -7.08
N THR A 307 2.62 -8.83 -7.97
CA THR A 307 2.85 -8.19 -9.27
C THR A 307 2.80 -6.66 -9.20
N TRP A 308 2.36 -6.11 -8.07
CA TRP A 308 2.39 -4.68 -7.77
C TRP A 308 3.61 -4.34 -6.91
N GLY A 309 4.18 -3.15 -7.14
CA GLY A 309 5.28 -2.59 -6.34
C GLY A 309 6.54 -3.48 -6.29
N GLU A 310 7.26 -3.42 -5.20
CA GLU A 310 8.42 -4.28 -4.92
C GLU A 310 7.94 -5.66 -4.39
N LYS A 311 7.41 -6.49 -5.28
CA LYS A 311 6.83 -7.81 -4.94
C LYS A 311 5.71 -7.73 -3.90
N GLY A 312 4.85 -6.72 -4.01
CA GLY A 312 3.73 -6.46 -3.12
C GLY A 312 4.04 -5.50 -1.97
N TYR A 313 5.24 -4.94 -1.93
CA TYR A 313 5.67 -3.95 -0.93
C TYR A 313 5.89 -2.57 -1.53
N VAL A 314 5.86 -1.54 -0.68
CA VAL A 314 6.23 -0.17 -1.02
C VAL A 314 7.04 0.44 0.11
N LYS A 315 8.06 1.22 -0.26
CA LYS A 315 8.80 2.07 0.68
C LYS A 315 8.21 3.47 0.66
N ILE A 316 7.79 3.97 1.81
CA ILE A 316 7.24 5.32 1.98
C ILE A 316 8.20 6.12 2.87
N ALA A 317 8.55 7.34 2.45
CA ALA A 317 9.47 8.18 3.19
C ALA A 317 8.99 8.43 4.64
N ARG A 318 9.94 8.38 5.57
CA ARG A 318 9.73 8.55 7.01
C ARG A 318 10.44 9.81 7.50
N SER A 319 9.80 10.52 8.42
CA SER A 319 10.41 11.61 9.17
C SER A 319 10.63 11.24 10.64
N SER A 320 11.23 12.17 11.39
CA SER A 320 11.39 12.08 12.85
C SER A 320 10.56 13.15 13.56
N SER A 321 9.39 13.46 13.04
CA SER A 321 8.49 14.48 13.58
C SER A 321 7.41 13.87 14.48
N THR A 322 6.98 14.63 15.47
CA THR A 322 5.83 14.32 16.35
C THR A 322 4.55 15.04 15.93
N ASN A 323 4.59 15.77 14.79
CA ASN A 323 3.44 16.48 14.24
C ASN A 323 3.55 16.51 12.70
N ASP A 324 3.50 15.32 12.08
CA ASP A 324 3.64 15.14 10.65
C ASP A 324 2.80 13.92 10.22
N PRO A 325 1.78 14.12 9.37
CA PRO A 325 0.93 13.02 8.87
C PRO A 325 1.72 11.98 8.06
N GLY A 326 2.93 12.32 7.65
CA GLY A 326 3.75 11.50 6.77
C GLY A 326 3.24 11.51 5.31
N ILE A 327 4.06 10.99 4.43
CA ILE A 327 3.70 10.81 3.02
C ILE A 327 2.49 9.87 2.92
N CYS A 328 1.51 10.20 2.09
CA CYS A 328 0.22 9.51 1.95
C CYS A 328 -0.61 9.43 3.26
N GLY A 329 -0.32 10.26 4.27
CA GLY A 329 -1.03 10.25 5.55
C GLY A 329 -0.70 9.06 6.46
N ILE A 330 0.38 8.33 6.21
CA ILE A 330 0.71 7.04 6.86
C ILE A 330 0.76 7.09 8.40
N ALA A 331 1.01 8.25 8.99
CA ALA A 331 1.07 8.42 10.45
C ALA A 331 -0.23 8.98 11.05
N MET A 332 -1.32 9.09 10.27
CA MET A 332 -2.57 9.68 10.76
C MET A 332 -3.41 8.70 11.57
N ASP A 333 -3.37 7.41 11.22
CA ASP A 333 -4.20 6.38 11.85
C ASP A 333 -3.45 5.04 12.02
N PRO A 334 -2.35 5.01 12.79
CA PRO A 334 -1.64 3.77 13.06
C PRO A 334 -2.21 3.08 14.30
N SER A 335 -2.42 1.76 14.21
CA SER A 335 -2.90 0.96 15.33
C SER A 335 -2.26 -0.43 15.37
N PHE A 336 -2.24 -1.06 16.56
CA PHE A 336 -1.65 -2.38 16.70
C PHE A 336 -2.30 -3.20 17.83
N PRO A 337 -2.41 -4.55 17.64
CA PRO A 337 -3.00 -5.44 18.62
C PRO A 337 -2.01 -5.85 19.73
N VAL A 338 -2.53 -6.38 20.82
CA VAL A 338 -1.77 -7.01 21.92
C VAL A 338 -2.28 -8.44 22.13
N VAL A 339 -1.36 -9.40 22.14
CA VAL A 339 -1.62 -10.83 22.36
C VAL A 339 -1.59 -11.19 23.85
#